data_8d5253578bda95206df39a437b084d25
#
_entry.id   8d5253578bda95206df39a437b084d25
#
_cell.length_a   1.000
_cell.length_b   1.000
_cell.length_c   1.000
_cell.angle_alpha   90.00
_cell.angle_beta   90.00
_cell.angle_gamma   90.00
#
_symmetry.space_group_name_H-M   'P 1'
#
loop_
_entity.id
_entity.type
_entity.pdbx_description
1 polymer ?
#
loop_
_entity_poly.entity_id
_entity_poly.type
_entity_poly.pdbx_seq_one_letter_code
_entity_poly.pdbx_strand_id
1 'polypeptide(L)' 'LRALERTVVAQTTLQAFERLNTEQRALLLWVSVEGLSYNEVAEILDVPVGTVMSRLSRARQALRLLSEGEITTPALRILK' A
#
# COMPACT_ATOMS: atom_id res chain seq x y z
N LEU A 1 6.72 10.79 22.03
CA LEU A 1 6.23 9.42 21.87
C LEU A 1 5.36 9.24 20.64
N ARG A 2 4.34 10.10 20.49
CA ARG A 2 3.46 10.00 19.32
C ARG A 2 4.19 10.27 18.02
N ALA A 3 5.11 11.21 18.02
CA ALA A 3 5.90 11.52 16.83
C ALA A 3 6.78 10.35 16.43
N LEU A 4 7.40 9.69 17.41
CA LEU A 4 8.23 8.52 17.17
C LEU A 4 7.41 7.35 16.64
N GLU A 5 6.23 7.12 17.23
CA GLU A 5 5.33 6.06 16.76
C GLU A 5 4.90 6.28 15.32
N ARG A 6 4.54 7.52 14.97
CA ARG A 6 4.17 7.87 13.59
C ARG A 6 5.32 7.65 12.63
N THR A 7 6.53 8.01 13.04
CA THR A 7 7.71 7.84 12.21
C THR A 7 7.97 6.36 11.94
N VAL A 8 7.89 5.51 12.97
CA VAL A 8 8.08 4.07 12.83
C VAL A 8 7.03 3.47 11.92
N VAL A 9 5.76 3.81 12.12
CA VAL A 9 4.67 3.31 11.27
C VAL A 9 4.84 3.76 9.83
N ALA A 10 5.18 5.03 9.61
CA ALA A 10 5.40 5.56 8.27
C ALA A 10 6.56 4.84 7.57
N GLN A 11 7.66 4.60 8.28
CA GLN A 11 8.80 3.89 7.72
C GLN A 11 8.44 2.45 7.38
N THR A 12 7.70 1.78 8.27
CA THR A 12 7.27 0.40 8.04
C THR A 12 6.35 0.31 6.82
N THR A 13 5.43 1.25 6.69
CA THR A 13 4.53 1.31 5.54
C THR A 13 5.29 1.56 4.25
N LEU A 14 6.28 2.46 4.29
CA LEU A 14 7.10 2.75 3.13
C LEU A 14 7.92 1.52 2.72
N GLN A 15 8.50 0.82 3.68
CA GLN A 15 9.24 -0.41 3.42
C GLN A 15 8.32 -1.48 2.81
N ALA A 16 7.12 -1.62 3.35
CA ALA A 16 6.13 -2.56 2.82
C ALA A 16 5.75 -2.19 1.39
N PHE A 17 5.57 -0.89 1.12
CA PHE A 17 5.26 -0.38 -0.21
C PHE A 17 6.36 -0.74 -1.21
N GLU A 18 7.60 -0.61 -0.81
CA GLU A 18 8.74 -0.94 -1.68
C GLU A 18 8.81 -2.44 -2.02
N ARG A 19 8.20 -3.28 -1.20
CA ARG A 19 8.16 -4.72 -1.43
C ARG A 19 7.04 -5.15 -2.37
N LEU A 20 6.14 -4.25 -2.71
CA LEU A 20 5.10 -4.53 -3.69
C LEU A 20 5.72 -4.61 -5.10
N ASN A 21 5.03 -5.30 -6.01
CA ASN A 21 5.49 -5.32 -7.39
C ASN A 21 5.27 -3.95 -8.06
N THR A 22 5.88 -3.75 -9.20
CA THR A 22 5.86 -2.47 -9.91
C THR A 22 4.45 -2.01 -10.23
N GLU A 23 3.59 -2.92 -10.69
CA GLU A 23 2.21 -2.58 -11.02
C GLU A 23 1.42 -2.13 -9.80
N GLN A 24 1.55 -2.85 -8.70
CA GLN A 24 0.85 -2.52 -7.46
C GLN A 24 1.28 -1.16 -6.93
N ARG A 25 2.58 -0.88 -6.96
CA ARG A 25 3.10 0.42 -6.54
C ARG A 25 2.57 1.54 -7.41
N ALA A 26 2.58 1.35 -8.72
CA ALA A 26 2.10 2.35 -9.67
C ALA A 26 0.62 2.66 -9.43
N LEU A 27 -0.21 1.64 -9.28
CA LEU A 27 -1.63 1.82 -9.03
C LEU A 27 -1.91 2.63 -7.77
N LEU A 28 -1.22 2.28 -6.69
CA LEU A 28 -1.38 2.98 -5.41
C LEU A 28 -0.91 4.43 -5.51
N LEU A 29 0.19 4.68 -6.18
CA LEU A 29 0.72 6.03 -6.37
C LEU A 29 -0.24 6.88 -7.20
N TRP A 30 -0.75 6.36 -8.30
CA TRP A 30 -1.65 7.12 -9.17
C TRP A 30 -2.91 7.55 -8.45
N VAL A 31 -3.50 6.67 -7.66
CA VAL A 31 -4.76 6.96 -6.97
C VAL A 31 -4.52 7.76 -5.68
N SER A 32 -3.53 7.37 -4.88
CA SER A 32 -3.32 7.95 -3.55
C SER A 32 -2.51 9.23 -3.57
N VAL A 33 -1.51 9.33 -4.43
CA VAL A 33 -0.60 10.47 -4.46
C VAL A 33 -0.95 11.43 -5.60
N GLU A 34 -1.14 10.89 -6.80
CA GLU A 34 -1.45 11.70 -7.98
C GLU A 34 -2.92 12.13 -8.03
N GLY A 35 -3.78 11.47 -7.27
CA GLY A 35 -5.19 11.81 -7.22
C GLY A 35 -5.98 11.44 -8.45
N LEU A 36 -5.51 10.48 -9.24
CA LEU A 36 -6.23 10.03 -10.42
C LEU A 36 -7.48 9.25 -10.04
N SER A 37 -8.53 9.40 -10.84
CA SER A 37 -9.73 8.60 -10.68
C SER A 37 -9.50 7.19 -11.20
N TYR A 38 -10.36 6.26 -10.80
CA TYR A 38 -10.28 4.89 -11.29
C TYR A 38 -10.49 4.84 -12.82
N ASN A 39 -11.37 5.70 -13.35
CA ASN A 39 -11.59 5.78 -14.79
C ASN A 39 -10.33 6.25 -15.52
N GLU A 40 -9.64 7.24 -14.97
CA GLU A 40 -8.40 7.74 -15.55
C GLU A 40 -7.32 6.65 -15.57
N VAL A 41 -7.20 5.90 -14.49
CA VAL A 41 -6.24 4.79 -14.40
C VAL A 41 -6.62 3.70 -15.41
N ALA A 42 -7.91 3.42 -15.55
CA ALA A 42 -8.41 2.44 -16.52
C ALA A 42 -8.02 2.83 -17.94
N GLU A 43 -8.11 4.12 -18.27
CA GLU A 43 -7.70 4.62 -19.57
C GLU A 43 -6.20 4.47 -19.79
N ILE A 44 -5.40 4.79 -18.79
CA ILE A 44 -3.93 4.66 -18.87
C ILE A 44 -3.54 3.22 -19.14
N LEU A 45 -4.17 2.29 -18.42
CA LEU A 45 -3.85 0.86 -18.53
C LEU A 45 -4.57 0.16 -19.67
N ASP A 46 -5.56 0.83 -20.27
CA ASP A 46 -6.41 0.25 -21.33
C ASP A 46 -7.09 -1.03 -20.84
N VAL A 47 -7.72 -0.95 -19.68
CA VAL A 47 -8.47 -2.06 -19.05
C VAL A 47 -9.80 -1.54 -18.54
N PRO A 48 -10.79 -2.42 -18.32
CA PRO A 48 -12.05 -2.01 -17.70
C PRO A 48 -11.83 -1.45 -16.30
N VAL A 49 -12.67 -0.50 -15.89
CA VAL A 49 -12.56 0.12 -14.56
C VAL A 49 -12.70 -0.91 -13.43
N GLY A 50 -13.52 -1.93 -13.63
CA GLY A 50 -13.65 -3.02 -12.65
C GLY A 50 -12.35 -3.75 -12.40
N THR A 51 -11.53 -3.90 -13.45
CA THR A 51 -10.20 -4.50 -13.32
C THR A 51 -9.28 -3.63 -12.47
N VAL A 52 -9.34 -2.30 -12.65
CA VAL A 52 -8.57 -1.37 -11.84
C VAL A 52 -8.98 -1.51 -10.37
N MET A 53 -10.28 -1.56 -10.10
CA MET A 53 -10.80 -1.68 -8.74
C MET A 53 -10.32 -2.97 -8.07
N SER A 54 -10.36 -4.10 -8.79
CA SER A 54 -9.88 -5.38 -8.28
C SER A 54 -8.39 -5.36 -8.00
N ARG A 55 -7.60 -4.81 -8.92
CA ARG A 55 -6.15 -4.73 -8.77
C ARG A 55 -5.75 -3.81 -7.62
N LEU A 56 -6.46 -2.67 -7.46
CA LEU A 56 -6.22 -1.77 -6.34
C LEU A 56 -6.57 -2.42 -5.01
N SER A 57 -7.66 -3.14 -4.95
CA SER A 57 -8.06 -3.87 -3.74
C SER A 57 -6.97 -4.85 -3.32
N ARG A 58 -6.43 -5.61 -4.27
CA ARG A 58 -5.33 -6.54 -4.01
C ARG A 58 -4.05 -5.83 -3.58
N ALA A 59 -3.75 -4.71 -4.21
CA ALA A 59 -2.57 -3.92 -3.87
C ALA A 59 -2.66 -3.38 -2.44
N ARG A 60 -3.82 -2.85 -2.07
CA ARG A 60 -4.06 -2.36 -0.71
C ARG A 60 -3.97 -3.46 0.32
N GLN A 61 -4.53 -4.62 0.00
CA GLN A 61 -4.48 -5.78 0.89
C GLN A 61 -3.03 -6.26 1.07
N ALA A 62 -2.28 -6.35 -0.02
CA ALA A 62 -0.88 -6.74 0.03
C ALA A 62 -0.06 -5.77 0.87
N LEU A 63 -0.28 -4.47 0.68
CA LEU A 63 0.41 -3.44 1.46
C LEU A 63 0.09 -3.57 2.94
N ARG A 64 -1.18 -3.75 3.26
CA ARG A 64 -1.61 -3.89 4.65
C ARG A 64 -0.99 -5.11 5.31
N LEU A 65 -1.00 -6.26 4.62
CA LEU A 65 -0.43 -7.49 5.17
C LEU A 65 1.07 -7.35 5.40
N LEU A 66 1.79 -6.74 4.47
CA LEU A 66 3.22 -6.51 4.64
C LEU A 66 3.51 -5.54 5.79
N SER A 67 2.72 -4.47 5.90
CA SER A 67 2.85 -3.51 7.00
C SER A 67 2.56 -4.14 8.35
N GLU A 68 1.48 -4.89 8.44
CA GLU A 68 1.10 -5.58 9.68
C GLU A 68 2.15 -6.60 10.09
N GLY A 69 2.68 -7.36 9.11
CA GLY A 69 3.72 -8.34 9.38
C GLY A 69 4.98 -7.71 9.96
N GLU A 70 5.36 -6.55 9.48
CA GLU A 70 6.55 -5.84 9.97
C GLU A 70 6.33 -5.15 11.31
N ILE A 71 5.11 -4.64 11.55
CA ILE A 71 4.78 -3.97 12.81
C ILE A 71 4.47 -4.97 13.90
N THR A 72 3.64 -5.95 13.60
CA THR A 72 3.08 -6.86 14.58
C THR A 72 4.13 -7.82 15.15
N THR A 73 4.98 -8.37 14.29
CA THR A 73 5.95 -9.37 14.71
C THR A 73 6.93 -8.85 15.76
N PRO A 74 7.59 -7.69 15.57
CA PRO A 74 8.47 -7.15 16.62
C PRO A 74 7.70 -6.80 17.89
N ALA A 75 6.50 -6.26 17.77
CA ALA A 75 5.70 -5.89 18.93
C ALA A 75 5.33 -7.10 19.77
N LEU A 76 4.96 -8.21 19.13
CA LEU A 76 4.63 -9.43 19.84
C LEU A 76 5.84 -10.01 20.56
N ARG A 77 7.01 -9.93 19.97
CA ARG A 77 8.25 -10.40 20.60
C ARG A 77 8.58 -9.59 21.84
N ILE A 78 8.37 -8.29 21.79
CA ILE A 78 8.64 -7.39 22.91
C ILE A 78 7.66 -7.64 24.04
N LEU A 79 6.40 -7.83 23.71
CA LEU A 79 5.35 -8.03 24.70
C LEU A 79 5.41 -9.39 25.37
N LYS A 80 6.01 -10.37 24.77
CA LYS A 80 6.21 -11.68 25.35
C LYS A 80 7.50 -11.75 26.16
#